data_1ae51f20d4e6dfa4d1c73442c5b40488
#
_entry.id   1ae51f20d4e6dfa4d1c73442c5b40488
#
_cell.length_a   1.000
_cell.length_b   1.000
_cell.length_c   1.000
_cell.angle_alpha   90.00
_cell.angle_beta   90.00
_cell.angle_gamma   90.00
#
_symmetry.space_group_name_H-M   'P 1'
#
loop_
_entity.id
_entity.type
_entity.pdbx_description
1 polymer ?
#
loop_
_entity_poly.entity_id
_entity_poly.type
_entity_poly.pdbx_seq_one_letter_code
_entity_poly.pdbx_strand_id
1 'polypeptide(L)'
;MMEKFQKLALLIDAENIALDKLESVIQKISAYGRIVIQRAYGDWSKESLKNWKDSLNRFGIKAQQQFNYTPKKNSTDMALTIDALDLLYQSSYDALAIVSSDCDFTPVSIYVREHGIYVIGIGEKKTPEAFKKICNKFILFKDKK
;
A
#
# COMPACT_ATOMS: atom_id res chain seq x y z
N MET A 1 20.07 8.23 16.25
CA MET A 1 19.31 8.70 15.09
C MET A 1 18.98 7.55 14.16
N MET A 2 17.74 7.44 13.77
CA MET A 2 17.32 6.34 12.92
C MET A 2 17.67 6.62 11.46
N GLU A 3 18.24 5.61 10.82
CA GLU A 3 18.57 5.71 9.40
C GLU A 3 17.30 5.63 8.57
N LYS A 4 17.18 6.48 7.57
CA LYS A 4 16.00 6.54 6.75
C LYS A 4 16.27 5.99 5.35
N PHE A 5 15.25 5.37 4.77
CA PHE A 5 15.37 4.83 3.42
C PHE A 5 15.36 5.97 2.41
N GLN A 6 16.19 5.83 1.37
CA GLN A 6 16.32 6.86 0.36
C GLN A 6 15.24 6.80 -0.70
N LYS A 7 14.73 5.60 -0.98
CA LYS A 7 13.71 5.40 -2.00
C LYS A 7 12.61 4.51 -1.45
N LEU A 8 11.56 5.12 -0.96
CA LEU A 8 10.45 4.38 -0.40
C LEU A 8 9.25 4.45 -1.34
N ALA A 9 8.68 3.31 -1.68
CA ALA A 9 7.48 3.25 -2.50
C ALA A 9 6.27 3.02 -1.61
N LEU A 10 5.24 3.86 -1.77
CA LEU A 10 4.00 3.75 -1.03
C LEU A 10 2.90 3.34 -1.99
N LEU A 11 2.40 2.12 -1.83
CA LEU A 11 1.35 1.56 -2.69
C LEU A 11 0.11 1.34 -1.85
N ILE A 12 -0.99 1.94 -2.26
CA ILE A 12 -2.21 2.03 -1.47
C ILE A 12 -3.35 1.29 -2.15
N ASP A 13 -3.94 0.32 -1.45
CA ASP A 13 -5.13 -0.37 -1.90
C ASP A 13 -6.33 0.48 -1.50
N ALA A 14 -6.76 1.35 -2.43
CA ALA A 14 -7.76 2.37 -2.12
C ALA A 14 -9.13 1.80 -1.80
N GLU A 15 -9.43 0.61 -2.29
CA GLU A 15 -10.75 0.01 -2.02
C GLU A 15 -10.84 -0.61 -0.64
N ASN A 16 -9.70 -0.76 0.04
CA ASN A 16 -9.66 -1.43 1.33
C ASN A 16 -8.98 -0.58 2.41
N ILE A 17 -9.16 0.72 2.32
CA ILE A 17 -8.73 1.64 3.36
C ILE A 17 -9.65 2.85 3.32
N ALA A 18 -9.98 3.38 4.48
CA ALA A 18 -10.82 4.56 4.56
C ALA A 18 -10.04 5.81 4.15
N LEU A 19 -10.68 6.64 3.33
CA LEU A 19 -10.03 7.84 2.82
C LEU A 19 -9.55 8.77 3.93
N ASP A 20 -10.29 8.84 5.02
CA ASP A 20 -9.94 9.76 6.10
C ASP A 20 -8.67 9.34 6.84
N LYS A 21 -8.13 8.17 6.54
CA LYS A 21 -6.86 7.73 7.13
C LYS A 21 -5.65 8.05 6.26
N LEU A 22 -5.89 8.54 5.05
CA LEU A 22 -4.81 8.70 4.07
C LEU A 22 -3.71 9.64 4.54
N GLU A 23 -4.07 10.79 5.07
CA GLU A 23 -3.07 11.75 5.54
C GLU A 23 -2.21 11.17 6.65
N SER A 24 -2.84 10.45 7.57
CA SER A 24 -2.12 9.81 8.66
C SER A 24 -1.15 8.75 8.14
N VAL A 25 -1.57 8.00 7.12
CA VAL A 25 -0.71 7.01 6.50
C VAL A 25 0.55 7.66 5.95
N ILE A 26 0.38 8.73 5.18
CA ILE A 26 1.52 9.39 4.55
C ILE A 26 2.47 9.92 5.62
N GLN A 27 1.93 10.51 6.69
CA GLN A 27 2.76 11.03 7.76
C GLN A 27 3.55 9.93 8.46
N LYS A 28 2.91 8.80 8.73
CA LYS A 28 3.58 7.71 9.40
C LYS A 28 4.67 7.10 8.54
N ILE A 29 4.41 6.95 7.25
CA ILE A 29 5.38 6.34 6.35
C ILE A 29 6.56 7.28 6.11
N SER A 30 6.30 8.59 6.05
CA SER A 30 7.39 9.54 5.80
C SER A 30 8.43 9.54 6.92
N ALA A 31 8.07 9.03 8.09
CA ALA A 31 9.04 8.89 9.18
C ALA A 31 10.09 7.81 8.89
N TYR A 32 9.81 6.89 7.96
CA TYR A 32 10.72 5.80 7.65
C TYR A 32 11.66 6.12 6.51
N GLY A 33 11.35 7.10 5.70
CA GLY A 33 12.22 7.42 4.60
C GLY A 33 11.60 8.39 3.61
N ARG A 34 12.32 8.62 2.54
CA ARG A 34 11.87 9.52 1.50
C ARG A 34 10.93 8.80 0.56
N ILE A 35 9.68 9.25 0.49
CA ILE A 35 8.70 8.62 -0.38
C ILE A 35 8.90 9.16 -1.80
N VAL A 36 9.32 8.29 -2.71
CA VAL A 36 9.57 8.69 -4.10
C VAL A 36 8.50 8.18 -5.04
N ILE A 37 7.74 7.16 -4.64
CA ILE A 37 6.66 6.62 -5.44
C ILE A 37 5.42 6.55 -4.58
N GLN A 38 4.32 7.13 -5.06
CA GLN A 38 3.03 7.10 -4.38
C GLN A 38 1.96 6.73 -5.38
N ARG A 39 1.37 5.56 -5.23
CA ARG A 39 0.33 5.09 -6.15
C ARG A 39 -0.84 4.51 -5.36
N ALA A 40 -2.05 4.77 -5.85
CA ALA A 40 -3.26 4.22 -5.25
C ALA A 40 -3.99 3.40 -6.30
N TYR A 41 -4.46 2.23 -5.91
CA TYR A 41 -5.05 1.25 -6.79
C TYR A 41 -6.53 1.06 -6.47
N GLY A 42 -7.36 1.13 -7.48
CA GLY A 42 -8.78 0.94 -7.29
C GLY A 42 -9.53 1.05 -8.60
N ASP A 43 -10.80 0.68 -8.56
CA ASP A 43 -11.67 0.91 -9.71
C ASP A 43 -12.25 2.32 -9.54
N TRP A 44 -11.64 3.26 -10.23
CA TRP A 44 -11.96 4.68 -10.05
C TRP A 44 -13.30 5.08 -10.63
N SER A 45 -13.97 4.16 -11.34
CA SER A 45 -15.32 4.40 -11.80
C SER A 45 -16.36 4.17 -10.70
N LYS A 46 -15.97 3.56 -9.59
CA LYS A 46 -16.89 3.29 -8.51
C LYS A 46 -17.28 4.57 -7.77
N GLU A 47 -18.56 4.66 -7.45
CA GLU A 47 -19.07 5.79 -6.69
C GLU A 47 -18.40 5.90 -5.33
N SER A 48 -18.06 4.77 -4.72
CA SER A 48 -17.46 4.76 -3.41
C SER A 48 -16.08 5.41 -3.37
N LEU A 49 -15.43 5.55 -4.52
CA LEU A 49 -14.09 6.14 -4.59
C LEU A 49 -14.08 7.56 -5.16
N LYS A 50 -15.24 8.13 -5.41
CA LYS A 50 -15.28 9.44 -6.06
C LYS A 50 -14.62 10.54 -5.24
N ASN A 51 -14.65 10.42 -3.92
CA ASN A 51 -14.07 11.45 -3.06
C ASN A 51 -12.55 11.36 -2.95
N TRP A 52 -11.95 10.30 -3.51
CA TRP A 52 -10.51 10.16 -3.51
C TRP A 52 -9.80 11.14 -4.45
N LYS A 53 -10.50 11.62 -5.47
CA LYS A 53 -9.86 12.41 -6.52
C LYS A 53 -9.14 13.64 -5.98
N ASP A 54 -9.80 14.40 -5.12
CA ASP A 54 -9.19 15.60 -4.57
C ASP A 54 -7.97 15.27 -3.73
N SER A 55 -8.05 14.19 -2.96
CA SER A 55 -6.94 13.80 -2.10
C SER A 55 -5.76 13.28 -2.91
N LEU A 56 -6.03 12.57 -4.00
CA LEU A 56 -4.95 12.11 -4.88
C LEU A 56 -4.18 13.31 -5.44
N ASN A 57 -4.89 14.34 -5.87
CA ASN A 57 -4.25 15.55 -6.36
C ASN A 57 -3.48 16.27 -5.26
N ARG A 58 -4.12 16.38 -4.10
CA ARG A 58 -3.54 17.12 -2.99
C ARG A 58 -2.21 16.53 -2.53
N PHE A 59 -2.11 15.22 -2.49
CA PHE A 59 -0.92 14.54 -2.00
C PHE A 59 0.02 14.05 -3.09
N GLY A 60 -0.32 14.31 -4.35
CA GLY A 60 0.54 13.91 -5.45
C GLY A 60 0.60 12.40 -5.66
N ILE A 61 -0.53 11.73 -5.48
CA ILE A 61 -0.61 10.28 -5.61
C ILE A 61 -1.12 9.92 -6.99
N LYS A 62 -0.44 8.99 -7.64
CA LYS A 62 -0.83 8.55 -8.98
C LYS A 62 -1.91 7.48 -8.86
N ALA A 63 -3.03 7.70 -9.55
CA ALA A 63 -4.13 6.74 -9.55
C ALA A 63 -3.87 5.67 -10.60
N GLN A 64 -3.99 4.41 -10.20
CA GLN A 64 -3.86 3.27 -11.11
C GLN A 64 -5.18 2.53 -11.13
N GLN A 65 -5.66 2.18 -12.32
CA GLN A 65 -6.93 1.51 -12.47
C GLN A 65 -6.80 0.03 -12.19
N GLN A 66 -7.71 -0.49 -11.37
CA GLN A 66 -7.82 -1.91 -11.09
C GLN A 66 -9.18 -2.37 -11.59
N PHE A 67 -9.19 -3.31 -12.54
CA PHE A 67 -10.45 -3.86 -13.04
C PHE A 67 -10.74 -5.17 -12.34
N ASN A 68 -11.97 -5.32 -11.88
CA ASN A 68 -12.42 -6.54 -11.21
C ASN A 68 -13.20 -7.38 -12.22
N TYR A 69 -12.48 -8.20 -12.96
CA TYR A 69 -13.11 -9.04 -13.98
C TYR A 69 -13.97 -10.13 -13.38
N THR A 70 -13.63 -10.57 -12.19
CA THR A 70 -14.37 -11.61 -11.50
C THR A 70 -14.67 -11.12 -10.08
N PRO A 71 -15.94 -10.95 -9.72
CA PRO A 71 -16.27 -10.53 -8.37
C PRO A 71 -15.97 -11.65 -7.38
N LYS A 72 -14.97 -11.45 -6.58
CA LYS A 72 -14.56 -12.41 -5.57
C LYS A 72 -14.35 -11.70 -4.25
N LYS A 73 -14.63 -12.40 -3.16
CA LYS A 73 -14.52 -11.81 -1.86
C LYS A 73 -13.09 -11.62 -1.41
N ASN A 74 -12.24 -12.56 -1.73
CA ASN A 74 -10.86 -12.53 -1.23
C ASN A 74 -9.86 -12.30 -2.34
N SER A 75 -10.23 -11.47 -3.31
CA SER A 75 -9.34 -11.20 -4.42
C SER A 75 -8.14 -10.40 -3.94
N THR A 76 -6.99 -10.71 -4.49
CA THR A 76 -5.78 -9.93 -4.29
C THR A 76 -5.82 -8.76 -5.26
N ASP A 77 -5.28 -7.64 -4.84
CA ASP A 77 -5.16 -6.51 -5.73
C ASP A 77 -4.01 -6.80 -6.70
N MET A 78 -4.35 -7.28 -7.87
CA MET A 78 -3.35 -7.70 -8.85
C MET A 78 -2.59 -6.52 -9.44
N ALA A 79 -3.24 -5.38 -9.60
CA ALA A 79 -2.56 -4.22 -10.16
C ALA A 79 -1.45 -3.75 -9.22
N LEU A 80 -1.73 -3.71 -7.92
CA LEU A 80 -0.72 -3.35 -6.94
C LEU A 80 0.42 -4.36 -6.94
N THR A 81 0.09 -5.63 -6.99
CA THR A 81 1.10 -6.68 -6.97
C THR A 81 2.01 -6.60 -8.19
N ILE A 82 1.43 -6.41 -9.37
CA ILE A 82 2.21 -6.33 -10.60
C ILE A 82 3.14 -5.13 -10.55
N ASP A 83 2.64 -3.98 -10.09
CA ASP A 83 3.47 -2.78 -9.98
C ASP A 83 4.61 -2.98 -8.99
N ALA A 84 4.32 -3.62 -7.85
CA ALA A 84 5.35 -3.86 -6.85
C ALA A 84 6.51 -4.66 -7.43
N LEU A 85 6.19 -5.68 -8.23
CA LEU A 85 7.22 -6.52 -8.83
C LEU A 85 7.95 -5.78 -9.96
N ASP A 86 7.20 -5.06 -10.78
CA ASP A 86 7.80 -4.31 -11.88
C ASP A 86 8.79 -3.27 -11.36
N LEU A 87 8.38 -2.54 -10.33
CA LEU A 87 9.25 -1.54 -9.72
C LEU A 87 10.45 -2.17 -9.02
N LEU A 88 10.27 -3.37 -8.48
CA LEU A 88 11.37 -4.10 -7.86
C LEU A 88 12.46 -4.40 -8.87
N TYR A 89 12.07 -4.91 -10.04
CA TYR A 89 13.03 -5.26 -11.07
C TYR A 89 13.72 -4.04 -11.67
N GLN A 90 13.10 -2.88 -11.54
CA GLN A 90 13.71 -1.63 -11.98
C GLN A 90 14.59 -1.00 -10.89
N SER A 91 14.71 -1.66 -9.75
CA SER A 91 15.45 -1.14 -8.60
C SER A 91 14.93 0.23 -8.17
N SER A 92 13.62 0.42 -8.22
CA SER A 92 13.00 1.72 -7.99
C SER A 92 12.84 2.06 -6.52
N TYR A 93 12.97 1.08 -5.62
CA TYR A 93 12.81 1.36 -4.21
C TYR A 93 13.69 0.45 -3.36
N ASP A 94 14.01 0.92 -2.15
CA ASP A 94 14.72 0.11 -1.15
C ASP A 94 13.84 -0.20 0.06
N ALA A 95 12.65 0.38 0.10
CA ALA A 95 11.62 0.03 1.08
C ALA A 95 10.27 0.10 0.40
N LEU A 96 9.39 -0.81 0.76
CA LEU A 96 8.04 -0.89 0.17
C LEU A 96 7.01 -0.84 1.27
N ALA A 97 6.10 0.12 1.18
CA ALA A 97 4.98 0.22 2.11
C ALA A 97 3.70 -0.15 1.37
N ILE A 98 2.98 -1.13 1.90
CA ILE A 98 1.71 -1.59 1.35
C ILE A 98 0.61 -1.26 2.34
N VAL A 99 -0.41 -0.55 1.87
CA VAL A 99 -1.52 -0.11 2.71
C VAL A 99 -2.78 -0.82 2.28
N SER A 100 -3.27 -1.72 3.11
CA SER A 100 -4.50 -2.46 2.83
C SER A 100 -4.96 -3.13 4.11
N SER A 101 -6.29 -3.26 4.26
CA SER A 101 -6.85 -3.91 5.44
C SER A 101 -7.52 -5.24 5.13
N ASP A 102 -7.52 -5.66 3.89
CA ASP A 102 -8.37 -6.80 3.52
C ASP A 102 -7.70 -7.80 2.61
N CYS A 103 -6.87 -7.36 1.70
CA CYS A 103 -6.24 -8.24 0.73
C CYS A 103 -5.00 -8.93 1.32
N ASP A 104 -4.70 -10.10 0.79
CA ASP A 104 -3.55 -10.86 1.24
C ASP A 104 -2.37 -10.58 0.33
N PHE A 105 -1.44 -9.77 0.81
CA PHE A 105 -0.22 -9.45 0.08
C PHE A 105 0.97 -10.26 0.57
N THR A 106 0.71 -11.37 1.27
CA THR A 106 1.79 -12.19 1.82
C THR A 106 2.75 -12.69 0.73
N PRO A 107 2.27 -13.26 -0.40
CA PRO A 107 3.22 -13.79 -1.38
C PRO A 107 4.14 -12.74 -1.97
N VAL A 108 3.60 -11.57 -2.35
CA VAL A 108 4.44 -10.53 -2.93
C VAL A 108 5.41 -9.97 -1.89
N SER A 109 4.99 -9.91 -0.64
CA SER A 109 5.84 -9.39 0.43
C SER A 109 7.00 -10.32 0.71
N ILE A 110 6.78 -11.63 0.68
CA ILE A 110 7.86 -12.59 0.84
C ILE A 110 8.87 -12.42 -0.29
N TYR A 111 8.38 -12.34 -1.52
CA TYR A 111 9.24 -12.23 -2.67
C TYR A 111 10.11 -10.96 -2.62
N VAL A 112 9.49 -9.84 -2.26
CA VAL A 112 10.18 -8.56 -2.18
C VAL A 112 11.23 -8.60 -1.07
N ARG A 113 10.88 -9.19 0.08
CA ARG A 113 11.85 -9.32 1.17
C ARG A 113 13.06 -10.14 0.79
N GLU A 114 12.87 -11.18 -0.02
CA GLU A 114 13.98 -12.02 -0.45
C GLU A 114 14.97 -11.25 -1.32
N HIS A 115 14.55 -10.11 -1.85
CA HIS A 115 15.44 -9.24 -2.61
C HIS A 115 16.06 -8.14 -1.75
N GLY A 116 15.96 -8.28 -0.45
CA GLY A 116 16.62 -7.33 0.46
C GLY A 116 15.84 -6.07 0.74
N ILE A 117 14.57 -6.03 0.37
CA ILE A 117 13.74 -4.85 0.56
C ILE A 117 13.05 -4.89 1.93
N TYR A 118 13.04 -3.75 2.59
CA TYR A 118 12.33 -3.60 3.85
C TYR A 118 10.84 -3.40 3.56
N VAL A 119 9.98 -4.26 4.12
CA VAL A 119 8.55 -4.20 3.85
C VAL A 119 7.80 -3.66 5.06
N ILE A 120 7.00 -2.64 4.82
CA ILE A 120 6.16 -2.02 5.83
C ILE A 120 4.70 -2.25 5.44
N GLY A 121 3.94 -2.85 6.35
CA GLY A 121 2.50 -3.01 6.12
C GLY A 121 1.73 -2.05 6.97
N ILE A 122 0.61 -1.55 6.46
CA ILE A 122 -0.28 -0.68 7.22
C ILE A 122 -1.70 -1.16 6.99
N GLY A 123 -2.43 -1.40 8.07
CA GLY A 123 -3.80 -1.84 7.94
C GLY A 123 -4.51 -1.84 9.26
N GLU A 124 -5.74 -2.34 9.23
CA GLU A 124 -6.57 -2.43 10.41
C GLU A 124 -6.39 -3.80 11.06
N LYS A 125 -7.09 -3.98 12.17
CA LYS A 125 -6.97 -5.21 12.94
C LYS A 125 -7.34 -6.44 12.14
N LYS A 126 -8.25 -6.33 11.18
CA LYS A 126 -8.70 -7.45 10.37
C LYS A 126 -7.72 -7.86 9.29
N THR A 127 -6.62 -7.15 9.12
CA THR A 127 -5.60 -7.50 8.15
C THR A 127 -5.14 -8.94 8.34
N PRO A 128 -4.93 -9.70 7.25
CA PRO A 128 -4.51 -11.10 7.39
C PRO A 128 -3.27 -11.25 8.25
N GLU A 129 -3.32 -12.20 9.17
CA GLU A 129 -2.25 -12.39 10.13
C GLU A 129 -0.92 -12.74 9.47
N ALA A 130 -0.97 -13.54 8.40
CA ALA A 130 0.25 -13.92 7.70
C ALA A 130 0.96 -12.69 7.13
N PHE A 131 0.20 -11.75 6.59
CA PHE A 131 0.79 -10.53 6.04
C PHE A 131 1.42 -9.68 7.15
N LYS A 132 0.73 -9.56 8.28
CA LYS A 132 1.28 -8.79 9.40
C LYS A 132 2.62 -9.34 9.84
N LYS A 133 2.73 -10.67 9.89
CA LYS A 133 3.94 -11.31 10.39
C LYS A 133 5.10 -11.24 9.41
N ILE A 134 4.81 -11.24 8.12
CA ILE A 134 5.88 -11.24 7.14
C ILE A 134 6.49 -9.85 6.94
N CYS A 135 5.75 -8.80 7.29
CA CYS A 135 6.26 -7.44 7.19
C CYS A 135 7.40 -7.23 8.18
N ASN A 136 8.42 -6.49 7.77
CA ASN A 136 9.47 -6.08 8.69
C ASN A 136 8.90 -5.17 9.77
N LYS A 137 7.89 -4.39 9.39
CA LYS A 137 7.18 -3.52 10.32
C LYS A 137 5.72 -3.47 9.91
N PHE A 138 4.82 -3.67 10.86
CA PHE A 138 3.39 -3.50 10.59
C PHE A 138 2.84 -2.39 11.46
N ILE A 139 2.16 -1.44 10.83
CA ILE A 139 1.56 -0.30 11.51
C ILE A 139 0.06 -0.52 11.56
N LEU A 140 -0.48 -0.61 12.75
CA LEU A 140 -1.90 -0.87 12.95
C LEU A 140 -2.66 0.43 13.08
N PHE A 141 -3.70 0.59 12.27
CA PHE A 141 -4.64 1.68 12.47
C PHE A 141 -5.52 1.35 13.64
N LYS A 142 -5.75 2.34 14.47
CA LYS A 142 -6.72 2.19 15.54
C LYS A 142 -8.10 2.42 14.98
N ASP A 143 -9.03 1.59 15.41
CA ASP A 143 -10.40 1.78 15.03
C ASP A 143 -10.90 3.09 15.60
N LYS A 144 -11.71 3.77 14.82
CA LYS A 144 -12.32 5.00 15.28
C LYS A 144 -13.46 4.68 16.24
N LYS A 145 -13.50 5.37 17.30
CA LYS A 145 -14.57 5.16 18.28
C LYS A 145 -15.84 5.84 17.92
#